data_948f9d5c7555d37933aca1614deaa7f0
#
_entry.id   948f9d5c7555d37933aca1614deaa7f0
#
_cell.length_a   1.000
_cell.length_b   1.000
_cell.length_c   1.000
_cell.angle_alpha   90.00
_cell.angle_beta   90.00
_cell.angle_gamma   90.00
#
_symmetry.space_group_name_H-M   'P 1'
#
loop_
_entity.id
_entity.type
_entity.pdbx_description
1 polymer ?
#
loop_
_entity_poly.entity_id
_entity_poly.type
_entity_poly.pdbx_seq_one_letter_code
_entity_poly.pdbx_strand_id
1 'polypeptide(L)'
;MHGANGEDGKVQATFDLLGIPYTGTGYLSSALAMDKSITKQFFRAHHVPTPNGVTLKKGQESEPLSGFGLELPVVVKPCCGGSSVGVYIAHTNEEYWQAMKDAFSYEPEVVVEEYIEGREFSVGVVDGKAYPIIEIAPIEGFYDYTNKYKAGSTVETCPAVLTEEQTKEMQKHAEDGAAALGIENYCRLDFMMRKDGRMYCLEANTLPGMTPTSLLPQEAQVLGISYPELCELLIQLSLRKRGKNA
;
A
#
# COMPACT_ATOMS: atom_id res chain seq x y z
N MET A 1 1.20 -14.11 -6.25
CA MET A 1 2.38 -13.59 -7.00
C MET A 1 2.60 -12.15 -6.58
N HIS A 2 3.10 -11.97 -5.36
CA HIS A 2 3.39 -10.67 -4.77
C HIS A 2 4.69 -10.09 -5.35
N GLY A 3 4.80 -8.74 -5.45
CA GLY A 3 6.00 -8.06 -5.89
C GLY A 3 6.16 -7.92 -7.42
N ALA A 4 7.37 -7.57 -7.84
CA ALA A 4 7.69 -7.30 -9.24
C ALA A 4 7.32 -8.46 -10.17
N ASN A 5 6.82 -8.12 -11.36
CA ASN A 5 6.25 -9.00 -12.38
C ASN A 5 4.94 -9.71 -11.97
N GLY A 6 4.59 -9.76 -10.69
CA GLY A 6 3.39 -10.43 -10.21
C GLY A 6 2.21 -9.48 -10.00
N GLU A 7 2.45 -8.29 -9.45
CA GLU A 7 1.41 -7.30 -9.13
C GLU A 7 1.65 -5.92 -9.76
N ASP A 8 2.58 -5.83 -10.72
CA ASP A 8 2.91 -4.58 -11.45
C ASP A 8 2.21 -4.45 -12.82
N GLY A 9 1.22 -5.28 -13.09
CA GLY A 9 0.45 -5.28 -14.33
C GLY A 9 1.00 -6.14 -15.45
N LYS A 10 2.27 -6.57 -15.40
CA LYS A 10 2.90 -7.32 -16.51
C LYS A 10 2.28 -8.69 -16.74
N VAL A 11 2.13 -9.49 -15.68
CA VAL A 11 1.49 -10.80 -15.78
C VAL A 11 0.00 -10.66 -16.09
N GLN A 12 -0.67 -9.65 -15.54
CA GLN A 12 -2.07 -9.37 -15.82
C GLN A 12 -2.28 -9.06 -17.31
N ALA A 13 -1.45 -8.18 -17.89
CA ALA A 13 -1.49 -7.88 -19.32
C ALA A 13 -1.21 -9.10 -20.19
N THR A 14 -0.27 -9.97 -19.77
CA THR A 14 0.01 -11.22 -20.47
C THR A 14 -1.21 -12.15 -20.46
N PHE A 15 -1.89 -12.29 -19.33
CA PHE A 15 -3.08 -13.13 -19.22
C PHE A 15 -4.25 -12.54 -20.01
N ASP A 16 -4.42 -11.22 -20.03
CA ASP A 16 -5.44 -10.54 -20.83
C ASP A 16 -5.22 -10.80 -22.34
N LEU A 17 -3.97 -10.72 -22.84
CA LEU A 17 -3.62 -11.03 -24.22
C LEU A 17 -3.88 -12.50 -24.61
N LEU A 18 -3.71 -13.40 -23.66
CA LEU A 18 -3.91 -14.85 -23.86
C LEU A 18 -5.37 -15.29 -23.58
N GLY A 19 -6.25 -14.39 -23.13
CA GLY A 19 -7.60 -14.74 -22.72
C GLY A 19 -7.66 -15.64 -21.48
N ILE A 20 -6.64 -15.62 -20.62
CA ILE A 20 -6.54 -16.46 -19.42
C ILE A 20 -7.17 -15.69 -18.25
N PRO A 21 -8.23 -16.24 -17.61
CA PRO A 21 -8.80 -15.66 -16.40
C PRO A 21 -7.80 -15.70 -15.22
N TYR A 22 -7.81 -14.67 -14.39
CA TYR A 22 -6.97 -14.59 -13.18
C TYR A 22 -7.70 -13.85 -12.06
N THR A 23 -7.28 -14.04 -10.82
CA THR A 23 -7.80 -13.32 -9.66
C THR A 23 -7.12 -11.96 -9.51
N GLY A 24 -7.84 -10.99 -8.91
CA GLY A 24 -7.35 -9.64 -8.67
C GLY A 24 -7.73 -8.65 -9.77
N THR A 25 -7.23 -7.44 -9.64
CA THR A 25 -7.52 -6.33 -10.55
C THR A 25 -6.77 -6.47 -11.89
N GLY A 26 -7.17 -5.66 -12.89
CA GLY A 26 -6.56 -5.65 -14.22
C GLY A 26 -5.17 -5.01 -14.26
N TYR A 27 -4.51 -5.11 -15.43
CA TYR A 27 -3.13 -4.66 -15.62
C TYR A 27 -2.94 -3.17 -15.32
N LEU A 28 -3.87 -2.32 -15.74
CA LEU A 28 -3.73 -0.87 -15.57
C LEU A 28 -3.74 -0.48 -14.09
N SER A 29 -4.73 -0.93 -13.33
CA SER A 29 -4.82 -0.65 -11.89
C SER A 29 -3.63 -1.23 -11.12
N SER A 30 -3.16 -2.42 -11.51
CA SER A 30 -1.96 -3.03 -10.93
C SER A 30 -0.71 -2.17 -11.17
N ALA A 31 -0.53 -1.66 -12.40
CA ALA A 31 0.60 -0.80 -12.74
C ALA A 31 0.54 0.56 -12.01
N LEU A 32 -0.66 1.17 -11.94
CA LEU A 32 -0.87 2.44 -11.21
C LEU A 32 -0.59 2.29 -9.71
N ALA A 33 -1.08 1.20 -9.10
CA ALA A 33 -0.89 0.94 -7.68
C ALA A 33 0.56 0.61 -7.31
N MET A 34 1.31 -0.04 -8.22
CA MET A 34 2.71 -0.37 -7.99
C MET A 34 3.59 0.88 -7.95
N ASP A 35 3.31 1.89 -8.77
CA ASP A 35 4.05 3.15 -8.82
C ASP A 35 3.52 4.13 -7.76
N LYS A 36 4.26 4.29 -6.67
CA LYS A 36 3.89 5.18 -5.56
C LYS A 36 3.77 6.65 -5.97
N SER A 37 4.55 7.09 -6.95
CA SER A 37 4.48 8.44 -7.49
C SER A 37 3.14 8.70 -8.16
N ILE A 38 2.71 7.77 -9.01
CA ILE A 38 1.42 7.83 -9.71
C ILE A 38 0.27 7.62 -8.72
N THR A 39 0.34 6.60 -7.87
CA THR A 39 -0.65 6.35 -6.81
C THR A 39 -0.97 7.61 -6.01
N LYS A 40 0.06 8.34 -5.54
CA LYS A 40 -0.13 9.57 -4.77
C LYS A 40 -0.77 10.70 -5.57
N GLN A 41 -0.52 10.80 -6.87
CA GLN A 41 -1.19 11.77 -7.73
C GLN A 41 -2.70 11.46 -7.83
N PHE A 42 -3.06 10.19 -8.00
CA PHE A 42 -4.47 9.76 -8.00
C PHE A 42 -5.12 9.99 -6.65
N PHE A 43 -4.46 9.65 -5.54
CA PHE A 43 -4.99 9.91 -4.21
C PHE A 43 -5.28 11.39 -3.98
N ARG A 44 -4.35 12.29 -4.30
CA ARG A 44 -4.57 13.74 -4.19
C ARG A 44 -5.72 14.23 -5.07
N ALA A 45 -5.80 13.76 -6.33
CA ALA A 45 -6.86 14.14 -7.26
C ALA A 45 -8.26 13.70 -6.79
N HIS A 46 -8.34 12.63 -6.00
CA HIS A 46 -9.59 12.09 -5.45
C HIS A 46 -9.76 12.35 -3.95
N HIS A 47 -9.00 13.29 -3.39
CA HIS A 47 -9.09 13.72 -1.99
C HIS A 47 -8.84 12.61 -0.96
N VAL A 48 -8.07 11.57 -1.32
CA VAL A 48 -7.57 10.57 -0.38
C VAL A 48 -6.31 11.15 0.28
N PRO A 49 -6.28 11.33 1.61
CA PRO A 49 -5.12 11.89 2.29
C PRO A 49 -3.89 10.99 2.10
N THR A 50 -2.78 11.57 1.70
CA THR A 50 -1.49 10.88 1.55
C THR A 50 -0.37 11.83 1.99
N PRO A 51 0.78 11.34 2.49
CA PRO A 51 1.87 12.21 2.90
C PRO A 51 2.28 13.20 1.82
N ASN A 52 2.59 14.44 2.24
CA ASN A 52 3.17 15.40 1.31
C ASN A 52 4.53 14.89 0.83
N GLY A 53 4.81 15.09 -0.45
CA GLY A 53 6.07 14.61 -1.00
C GLY A 53 6.21 14.93 -2.47
N VAL A 54 7.40 14.66 -2.96
CA VAL A 54 7.81 14.86 -4.35
C VAL A 54 8.42 13.60 -4.91
N THR A 55 8.40 13.50 -6.23
CA THR A 55 9.14 12.48 -6.96
C THR A 55 10.38 13.14 -7.56
N LEU A 56 11.53 12.59 -7.25
CA LEU A 56 12.81 13.06 -7.78
C LEU A 56 13.38 12.04 -8.75
N LYS A 57 14.05 12.54 -9.80
CA LYS A 57 14.73 11.73 -10.81
C LYS A 57 16.21 11.68 -10.53
N LYS A 58 16.87 10.63 -10.96
CA LYS A 58 18.32 10.53 -10.90
C LYS A 58 18.97 11.76 -11.55
N GLY A 59 19.90 12.39 -10.85
CA GLY A 59 20.48 13.69 -11.20
C GLY A 59 19.94 14.87 -10.38
N GLN A 60 18.89 14.65 -9.57
CA GLN A 60 18.32 15.65 -8.66
C GLN A 60 18.67 15.38 -7.18
N GLU A 61 19.66 14.52 -6.93
CA GLU A 61 20.06 14.08 -5.59
C GLU A 61 20.53 15.24 -4.68
N SER A 62 20.98 16.34 -5.27
CA SER A 62 21.49 17.50 -4.54
C SER A 62 20.46 18.58 -4.25
N GLU A 63 19.21 18.38 -4.65
CA GLU A 63 18.14 19.34 -4.40
C GLU A 63 17.78 19.38 -2.91
N PRO A 64 17.78 20.57 -2.27
CA PRO A 64 17.47 20.68 -0.85
C PRO A 64 15.98 20.47 -0.59
N LEU A 65 15.64 19.83 0.55
CA LEU A 65 14.25 19.57 0.96
C LEU A 65 13.38 20.82 1.01
N SER A 66 13.97 21.97 1.40
CA SER A 66 13.27 23.25 1.46
C SER A 66 12.74 23.74 0.11
N GLY A 67 13.40 23.37 -1.00
CA GLY A 67 12.92 23.64 -2.36
C GLY A 67 11.61 22.94 -2.71
N PHE A 68 11.28 21.89 -1.98
CA PHE A 68 10.04 21.10 -2.14
C PHE A 68 9.02 21.35 -1.03
N GLY A 69 9.30 22.26 -0.09
CA GLY A 69 8.45 22.50 1.06
C GLY A 69 8.41 21.33 2.05
N LEU A 70 9.47 20.52 2.09
CA LEU A 70 9.65 19.40 3.00
C LEU A 70 10.66 19.74 4.09
N GLU A 71 10.43 19.20 5.28
CA GLU A 71 11.29 19.32 6.46
C GLU A 71 11.58 17.93 7.02
N LEU A 72 12.76 17.80 7.66
CA LEU A 72 13.12 16.55 8.35
C LEU A 72 12.23 16.32 9.59
N PRO A 73 11.93 15.05 9.89
CA PRO A 73 12.34 13.84 9.19
C PRO A 73 11.51 13.57 7.93
N VAL A 74 12.14 12.93 6.95
CA VAL A 74 11.51 12.49 5.70
C VAL A 74 11.69 11.00 5.44
N VAL A 75 10.82 10.44 4.62
CA VAL A 75 10.95 9.08 4.08
C VAL A 75 11.43 9.18 2.64
N VAL A 76 12.48 8.43 2.30
CA VAL A 76 12.99 8.26 0.94
C VAL A 76 12.77 6.82 0.52
N LYS A 77 12.14 6.60 -0.62
CA LYS A 77 11.81 5.25 -1.11
C LYS A 77 11.75 5.16 -2.63
N PRO A 78 12.08 3.99 -3.24
CA PRO A 78 11.86 3.73 -4.65
C PRO A 78 10.37 3.87 -5.02
N CYS A 79 10.07 4.27 -6.26
CA CYS A 79 8.68 4.41 -6.72
C CYS A 79 7.96 3.06 -6.82
N CYS A 80 8.61 2.03 -7.37
CA CYS A 80 7.97 0.73 -7.67
C CYS A 80 8.46 -0.42 -6.76
N GLY A 81 9.09 -0.12 -5.66
CA GLY A 81 9.53 -1.12 -4.68
C GLY A 81 8.40 -1.62 -3.78
N GLY A 82 8.61 -2.79 -3.18
CA GLY A 82 7.70 -3.39 -2.19
C GLY A 82 8.45 -3.87 -0.95
N SER A 83 7.68 -4.35 0.07
CA SER A 83 8.23 -4.97 1.29
C SER A 83 9.26 -4.11 2.03
N SER A 84 9.13 -2.80 2.01
CA SER A 84 10.06 -1.83 2.64
C SER A 84 11.52 -1.91 2.14
N VAL A 85 11.78 -2.59 1.03
CA VAL A 85 13.13 -2.63 0.43
C VAL A 85 13.45 -1.25 -0.14
N GLY A 86 14.60 -0.69 0.27
CA GLY A 86 15.04 0.65 -0.16
C GLY A 86 14.27 1.81 0.48
N VAL A 87 13.50 1.56 1.55
CA VAL A 87 12.81 2.60 2.32
C VAL A 87 13.73 3.07 3.45
N TYR A 88 13.95 4.37 3.51
CA TYR A 88 14.82 5.02 4.50
C TYR A 88 14.09 6.16 5.20
N ILE A 89 14.25 6.26 6.52
CA ILE A 89 13.82 7.42 7.29
C ILE A 89 15.06 8.26 7.57
N ALA A 90 15.04 9.53 7.16
CA ALA A 90 16.15 10.45 7.34
C ALA A 90 15.77 11.53 8.35
N HIS A 91 16.53 11.62 9.43
CA HIS A 91 16.37 12.62 10.49
C HIS A 91 17.38 13.79 10.35
N THR A 92 18.45 13.59 9.56
CA THR A 92 19.48 14.59 9.27
C THR A 92 19.68 14.76 7.76
N ASN A 93 20.31 15.85 7.35
CA ASN A 93 20.65 16.07 5.95
C ASN A 93 21.62 14.99 5.44
N GLU A 94 22.57 14.57 6.26
CA GLU A 94 23.53 13.51 5.91
C GLU A 94 22.81 12.19 5.63
N GLU A 95 21.87 11.82 6.49
CA GLU A 95 21.02 10.63 6.29
C GLU A 95 20.16 10.77 5.04
N TYR A 96 19.61 11.96 4.76
CA TYR A 96 18.83 12.22 3.55
C TYR A 96 19.67 12.00 2.29
N TRP A 97 20.88 12.58 2.23
CA TRP A 97 21.76 12.41 1.06
C TRP A 97 22.18 10.95 0.87
N GLN A 98 22.45 10.23 1.96
CA GLN A 98 22.78 8.81 1.86
C GLN A 98 21.55 8.01 1.39
N ALA A 99 20.38 8.26 1.95
CA ALA A 99 19.13 7.60 1.57
C ALA A 99 18.80 7.81 0.07
N MET A 100 18.99 9.04 -0.44
CA MET A 100 18.81 9.35 -1.87
C MET A 100 19.73 8.52 -2.74
N LYS A 101 21.03 8.48 -2.39
CA LYS A 101 22.03 7.69 -3.13
C LYS A 101 21.68 6.21 -3.16
N ASP A 102 21.26 5.67 -2.02
CA ASP A 102 20.91 4.26 -1.87
C ASP A 102 19.62 3.94 -2.62
N ALA A 103 18.58 4.76 -2.50
CA ALA A 103 17.30 4.56 -3.20
C ALA A 103 17.47 4.63 -4.73
N PHE A 104 18.29 5.56 -5.26
CA PHE A 104 18.61 5.63 -6.69
C PHE A 104 19.47 4.45 -7.21
N SER A 105 20.00 3.61 -6.33
CA SER A 105 20.63 2.36 -6.76
C SER A 105 19.60 1.30 -7.18
N TYR A 106 18.35 1.41 -6.67
CA TYR A 106 17.26 0.51 -7.02
C TYR A 106 16.50 0.96 -8.26
N GLU A 107 16.20 2.27 -8.35
CA GLU A 107 15.36 2.82 -9.41
C GLU A 107 15.80 4.24 -9.83
N PRO A 108 15.46 4.67 -11.07
CA PRO A 108 15.81 6.02 -11.57
C PRO A 108 14.92 7.12 -10.99
N GLU A 109 13.81 6.77 -10.34
CA GLU A 109 12.86 7.69 -9.70
C GLU A 109 12.60 7.26 -8.26
N VAL A 110 12.59 8.24 -7.35
CA VAL A 110 12.35 8.03 -5.92
C VAL A 110 11.29 8.99 -5.41
N VAL A 111 10.49 8.55 -4.45
CA VAL A 111 9.58 9.39 -3.68
C VAL A 111 10.29 9.86 -2.42
N VAL A 112 10.24 11.16 -2.18
CA VAL A 112 10.63 11.79 -0.90
C VAL A 112 9.38 12.39 -0.30
N GLU A 113 9.03 12.00 0.92
CA GLU A 113 7.80 12.44 1.57
C GLU A 113 8.00 12.74 3.06
N GLU A 114 7.09 13.53 3.64
CA GLU A 114 7.07 13.77 5.09
C GLU A 114 6.97 12.45 5.85
N TYR A 115 7.72 12.32 6.93
CA TYR A 115 7.58 11.19 7.84
C TYR A 115 6.34 11.35 8.70
N ILE A 116 5.46 10.36 8.67
CA ILE A 116 4.26 10.32 9.51
C ILE A 116 4.55 9.48 10.74
N GLU A 117 4.79 10.15 11.87
CA GLU A 117 4.91 9.48 13.16
C GLU A 117 3.53 9.11 13.69
N GLY A 118 3.28 7.82 13.95
CA GLY A 118 1.99 7.38 14.45
C GLY A 118 1.81 5.87 14.45
N ARG A 119 0.54 5.46 14.42
CA ARG A 119 0.09 4.07 14.38
C ARG A 119 -0.09 3.63 12.94
N GLU A 120 0.31 2.39 12.64
CA GLU A 120 0.17 1.80 11.31
C GLU A 120 -1.06 0.90 11.24
N PHE A 121 -1.80 1.00 10.13
CA PHE A 121 -3.02 0.24 9.88
C PHE A 121 -3.05 -0.30 8.46
N SER A 122 -3.80 -1.38 8.30
CA SER A 122 -4.09 -1.95 7.00
C SER A 122 -5.59 -2.17 6.85
N VAL A 123 -6.11 -1.97 5.64
CA VAL A 123 -7.53 -2.11 5.33
C VAL A 123 -7.67 -2.87 4.01
N GLY A 124 -8.25 -4.06 4.08
CA GLY A 124 -8.68 -4.80 2.90
C GLY A 124 -9.90 -4.16 2.27
N VAL A 125 -9.94 -4.10 0.96
CA VAL A 125 -11.14 -3.70 0.20
C VAL A 125 -11.49 -4.85 -0.73
N VAL A 126 -12.69 -5.42 -0.56
CA VAL A 126 -13.19 -6.54 -1.37
C VAL A 126 -14.52 -6.15 -2.01
N ASP A 127 -14.62 -6.28 -3.31
CA ASP A 127 -15.79 -5.88 -4.13
C ASP A 127 -16.23 -4.42 -3.83
N GLY A 128 -15.23 -3.52 -3.67
CA GLY A 128 -15.43 -2.10 -3.37
C GLY A 128 -15.85 -1.79 -1.93
N LYS A 129 -15.81 -2.77 -1.02
CA LYS A 129 -16.17 -2.61 0.39
C LYS A 129 -14.97 -2.83 1.31
N ALA A 130 -14.74 -1.88 2.20
CA ALA A 130 -13.70 -1.98 3.22
C ALA A 130 -14.05 -3.05 4.27
N TYR A 131 -13.05 -3.87 4.59
CA TYR A 131 -13.10 -4.87 5.64
C TYR A 131 -12.75 -4.24 7.01
N PRO A 132 -12.85 -5.00 8.12
CA PRO A 132 -12.40 -4.53 9.42
C PRO A 132 -10.92 -4.14 9.38
N ILE A 133 -10.59 -3.01 10.01
CA ILE A 133 -9.23 -2.48 10.04
C ILE A 133 -8.36 -3.34 10.93
N ILE A 134 -7.14 -3.60 10.51
CA ILE A 134 -6.11 -4.23 11.32
C ILE A 134 -5.01 -3.24 11.67
N GLU A 135 -4.66 -3.16 12.96
CA GLU A 135 -3.51 -2.38 13.44
C GLU A 135 -2.27 -3.25 13.46
N ILE A 136 -1.15 -2.69 12.99
CA ILE A 136 0.15 -3.35 12.93
C ILE A 136 1.10 -2.59 13.85
N ALA A 137 1.41 -3.18 15.01
CA ALA A 137 2.30 -2.59 15.99
C ALA A 137 3.61 -3.40 16.04
N PRO A 138 4.74 -2.88 15.51
CA PRO A 138 6.03 -3.53 15.68
C PRO A 138 6.40 -3.54 17.18
N ILE A 139 6.94 -4.67 17.67
CA ILE A 139 7.38 -4.81 19.08
C ILE A 139 8.61 -3.94 19.32
N GLU A 140 9.49 -3.82 18.31
CA GLU A 140 10.69 -2.98 18.37
C GLU A 140 10.89 -2.27 17.02
N GLY A 141 11.20 -0.99 17.05
CA GLY A 141 11.58 -0.20 15.88
C GLY A 141 10.44 0.14 14.92
N PHE A 142 10.74 0.14 13.63
CA PHE A 142 9.83 0.46 12.52
C PHE A 142 9.36 -0.83 11.83
N TYR A 143 8.20 -0.82 11.19
CA TYR A 143 7.67 -1.96 10.43
C TYR A 143 8.43 -2.12 9.10
N ASP A 144 9.69 -2.54 9.20
CA ASP A 144 10.59 -2.80 8.08
C ASP A 144 10.46 -4.24 7.53
N TYR A 145 11.32 -4.58 6.56
CA TYR A 145 11.38 -5.93 5.98
C TYR A 145 11.57 -7.01 7.04
N THR A 146 12.43 -6.79 8.03
CA THR A 146 12.72 -7.76 9.09
C THR A 146 11.50 -8.01 9.97
N ASN A 147 10.81 -6.92 10.35
CA ASN A 147 9.61 -7.00 11.18
C ASN A 147 8.39 -7.57 10.42
N LYS A 148 8.34 -7.42 9.09
CA LYS A 148 7.27 -8.00 8.24
C LYS A 148 7.32 -9.53 8.16
N TYR A 149 8.50 -10.12 8.18
CA TYR A 149 8.67 -11.57 7.90
C TYR A 149 9.20 -12.39 9.07
N LYS A 150 9.62 -11.76 10.16
CA LYS A 150 10.03 -12.46 11.37
C LYS A 150 8.82 -12.75 12.26
N ALA A 151 8.46 -14.00 12.39
CA ALA A 151 7.34 -14.40 13.24
C ALA A 151 7.51 -13.85 14.68
N GLY A 152 6.46 -13.16 15.17
CA GLY A 152 6.45 -12.60 16.52
C GLY A 152 7.18 -11.25 16.67
N SER A 153 7.52 -10.54 15.58
CA SER A 153 8.10 -9.19 15.63
C SER A 153 7.07 -8.07 15.61
N THR A 154 5.81 -8.39 15.29
CA THR A 154 4.68 -7.45 15.27
C THR A 154 3.52 -8.01 16.07
N VAL A 155 2.73 -7.11 16.66
CA VAL A 155 1.41 -7.41 17.21
C VAL A 155 0.38 -6.90 16.22
N GLU A 156 -0.43 -7.81 15.71
CA GLU A 156 -1.53 -7.51 14.80
C GLU A 156 -2.85 -7.57 15.57
N THR A 157 -3.61 -6.48 15.57
CA THR A 157 -4.90 -6.38 16.28
C THR A 157 -6.03 -6.14 15.29
N CYS A 158 -6.92 -7.12 15.15
CA CYS A 158 -8.09 -7.04 14.26
C CYS A 158 -9.37 -7.46 15.03
N PRO A 159 -10.43 -6.61 15.09
CA PRO A 159 -10.46 -5.24 14.61
C PRO A 159 -9.57 -4.30 15.44
N ALA A 160 -9.01 -3.29 14.80
CA ALA A 160 -8.18 -2.28 15.45
C ALA A 160 -8.97 -1.49 16.51
N VAL A 161 -8.30 -1.08 17.58
CA VAL A 161 -8.92 -0.26 18.64
C VAL A 161 -8.96 1.21 18.17
N LEU A 162 -10.07 1.59 17.56
CA LEU A 162 -10.38 2.91 17.02
C LEU A 162 -11.78 3.36 17.49
N THR A 163 -12.05 4.68 17.44
CA THR A 163 -13.42 5.17 17.60
C THR A 163 -14.26 4.80 16.37
N GLU A 164 -15.57 4.80 16.50
CA GLU A 164 -16.48 4.51 15.36
C GLU A 164 -16.27 5.52 14.22
N GLU A 165 -16.03 6.79 14.55
CA GLU A 165 -15.75 7.84 13.59
C GLU A 165 -14.43 7.59 12.83
N GLN A 166 -13.34 7.30 13.55
CA GLN A 166 -12.05 6.95 12.95
C GLN A 166 -12.14 5.70 12.06
N THR A 167 -12.89 4.69 12.50
CA THR A 167 -13.10 3.47 11.73
C THR A 167 -13.79 3.78 10.40
N LYS A 168 -14.90 4.52 10.43
CA LYS A 168 -15.65 4.92 9.22
C LYS A 168 -14.81 5.78 8.28
N GLU A 169 -14.06 6.72 8.82
CA GLU A 169 -13.20 7.61 8.03
C GLU A 169 -12.10 6.82 7.31
N MET A 170 -11.36 5.95 8.02
CA MET A 170 -10.29 5.15 7.41
C MET A 170 -10.85 4.17 6.37
N GLN A 171 -11.97 3.51 6.67
CA GLN A 171 -12.64 2.63 5.71
C GLN A 171 -13.08 3.39 4.45
N LYS A 172 -13.63 4.60 4.62
CA LYS A 172 -14.00 5.46 3.49
C LYS A 172 -12.80 5.84 2.65
N HIS A 173 -11.69 6.23 3.26
CA HIS A 173 -10.44 6.52 2.55
C HIS A 173 -9.90 5.30 1.80
N ALA A 174 -10.05 4.10 2.36
CA ALA A 174 -9.64 2.87 1.69
C ALA A 174 -10.52 2.57 0.46
N GLU A 175 -11.84 2.69 0.58
CA GLU A 175 -12.78 2.53 -0.54
C GLU A 175 -12.49 3.57 -1.65
N ASP A 176 -12.30 4.84 -1.28
CA ASP A 176 -12.01 5.92 -2.22
C ASP A 176 -10.65 5.74 -2.89
N GLY A 177 -9.63 5.30 -2.15
CA GLY A 177 -8.31 5.01 -2.70
C GLY A 177 -8.31 3.86 -3.70
N ALA A 178 -9.03 2.78 -3.40
CA ALA A 178 -9.22 1.67 -4.33
C ALA A 178 -9.98 2.14 -5.60
N ALA A 179 -11.05 2.91 -5.43
CA ALA A 179 -11.83 3.46 -6.54
C ALA A 179 -11.01 4.44 -7.40
N ALA A 180 -10.20 5.31 -6.78
CA ALA A 180 -9.34 6.27 -7.48
C ALA A 180 -8.35 5.58 -8.43
N LEU A 181 -7.84 4.42 -8.07
CA LEU A 181 -6.93 3.61 -8.88
C LEU A 181 -7.67 2.65 -9.84
N GLY A 182 -9.01 2.63 -9.81
CA GLY A 182 -9.81 1.70 -10.58
C GLY A 182 -9.59 0.24 -10.19
N ILE A 183 -9.23 -0.01 -8.92
CA ILE A 183 -8.98 -1.37 -8.44
C ILE A 183 -10.29 -2.13 -8.34
N GLU A 184 -10.26 -3.29 -8.93
CA GLU A 184 -11.39 -4.22 -8.95
C GLU A 184 -11.09 -5.46 -8.11
N ASN A 185 -12.14 -6.17 -7.71
CA ASN A 185 -12.13 -7.41 -6.94
C ASN A 185 -11.61 -7.23 -5.52
N TYR A 186 -10.32 -7.08 -5.31
CA TYR A 186 -9.75 -6.88 -3.97
C TYR A 186 -8.39 -6.19 -4.02
N CYS A 187 -8.08 -5.55 -2.91
CA CYS A 187 -6.76 -4.97 -2.62
C CYS A 187 -6.61 -4.77 -1.11
N ARG A 188 -5.48 -4.23 -0.72
CA ARG A 188 -5.18 -3.77 0.63
C ARG A 188 -4.56 -2.38 0.54
N LEU A 189 -5.04 -1.45 1.36
CA LEU A 189 -4.45 -0.14 1.51
C LEU A 189 -3.81 -0.01 2.88
N ASP A 190 -2.63 0.59 2.93
CA ASP A 190 -1.85 0.75 4.15
C ASP A 190 -1.85 2.22 4.58
N PHE A 191 -2.05 2.46 5.87
CA PHE A 191 -2.26 3.80 6.44
C PHE A 191 -1.33 4.06 7.62
N MET A 192 -0.95 5.33 7.78
CA MET A 192 -0.44 5.86 9.04
C MET A 192 -1.46 6.83 9.63
N MET A 193 -1.63 6.79 10.95
CA MET A 193 -2.46 7.75 11.69
C MET A 193 -1.62 8.45 12.76
N ARG A 194 -1.56 9.78 12.69
CA ARG A 194 -0.89 10.61 13.69
C ARG A 194 -1.63 10.59 15.02
N LYS A 195 -0.97 11.04 16.10
CA LYS A 195 -1.56 11.16 17.45
C LYS A 195 -2.78 12.09 17.50
N ASP A 196 -2.87 13.04 16.58
CA ASP A 196 -4.00 13.96 16.44
C ASP A 196 -5.19 13.38 15.66
N GLY A 197 -5.08 12.12 15.22
CA GLY A 197 -6.12 11.39 14.50
C GLY A 197 -6.08 11.56 12.98
N ARG A 198 -5.24 12.44 12.42
CA ARG A 198 -5.10 12.57 10.95
C ARG A 198 -4.53 11.32 10.33
N MET A 199 -5.16 10.86 9.26
CA MET A 199 -4.85 9.62 8.56
C MET A 199 -4.21 9.89 7.20
N TYR A 200 -3.29 9.02 6.79
CA TYR A 200 -2.57 9.15 5.53
C TYR A 200 -2.42 7.79 4.88
N CYS A 201 -2.95 7.63 3.67
CA CYS A 201 -2.77 6.43 2.86
C CYS A 201 -1.37 6.41 2.26
N LEU A 202 -0.62 5.37 2.50
CA LEU A 202 0.77 5.21 2.05
C LEU A 202 0.85 4.60 0.66
N GLU A 203 0.11 3.51 0.44
CA GLU A 203 0.15 2.70 -0.78
C GLU A 203 -1.09 1.80 -0.90
N ALA A 204 -1.30 1.25 -2.09
CA ALA A 204 -2.29 0.22 -2.37
C ALA A 204 -1.59 -1.04 -2.92
N ASN A 205 -1.92 -2.20 -2.35
CA ASN A 205 -1.39 -3.51 -2.74
C ASN A 205 -2.49 -4.30 -3.47
N THR A 206 -2.30 -4.57 -4.75
CA THR A 206 -3.33 -5.23 -5.59
C THR A 206 -3.34 -6.75 -5.49
N LEU A 207 -2.24 -7.34 -5.02
CA LEU A 207 -2.15 -8.77 -4.67
C LEU A 207 -1.54 -8.93 -3.27
N PRO A 208 -2.27 -8.54 -2.21
CA PRO A 208 -1.79 -8.68 -0.84
C PRO A 208 -1.52 -10.14 -0.50
N GLY A 209 -0.72 -10.37 0.54
CA GLY A 209 -0.43 -11.71 1.04
C GLY A 209 -1.71 -12.50 1.31
N MET A 210 -1.73 -13.74 0.88
CA MET A 210 -2.88 -14.66 0.96
C MET A 210 -2.47 -15.99 1.61
N THR A 211 -1.75 -15.93 2.74
CA THR A 211 -1.62 -17.07 3.65
C THR A 211 -2.68 -16.97 4.75
N PRO A 212 -3.05 -18.04 5.44
CA PRO A 212 -4.03 -17.97 6.52
C PRO A 212 -3.73 -16.93 7.62
N THR A 213 -2.47 -16.55 7.77
CA THR A 213 -1.98 -15.55 8.74
C THR A 213 -1.74 -14.17 8.13
N SER A 214 -2.03 -13.97 6.84
CA SER A 214 -1.91 -12.66 6.21
C SER A 214 -3.03 -11.71 6.65
N LEU A 215 -2.82 -10.40 6.50
CA LEU A 215 -3.72 -9.35 7.03
C LEU A 215 -5.15 -9.48 6.47
N LEU A 216 -5.33 -9.54 5.15
CA LEU A 216 -6.66 -9.64 4.55
C LEU A 216 -7.46 -10.89 4.99
N PRO A 217 -6.89 -12.10 5.09
CA PRO A 217 -7.56 -13.25 5.71
C PRO A 217 -7.93 -13.05 7.19
N GLN A 218 -7.13 -12.34 7.97
CA GLN A 218 -7.47 -12.02 9.37
C GLN A 218 -8.66 -11.06 9.43
N GLU A 219 -8.68 -10.03 8.58
CA GLU A 219 -9.81 -9.10 8.47
C GLU A 219 -11.10 -9.84 8.06
N ALA A 220 -11.02 -10.77 7.10
CA ALA A 220 -12.15 -11.62 6.68
C ALA A 220 -12.67 -12.49 7.82
N GLN A 221 -11.79 -13.05 8.64
CA GLN A 221 -12.15 -13.88 9.79
C GLN A 221 -13.01 -13.12 10.82
N VAL A 222 -12.74 -11.82 11.03
CA VAL A 222 -13.58 -10.98 11.91
C VAL A 222 -15.02 -10.87 11.39
N LEU A 223 -15.22 -10.95 10.07
CA LEU A 223 -16.54 -11.00 9.43
C LEU A 223 -17.17 -12.41 9.44
N GLY A 224 -16.51 -13.40 10.02
CA GLY A 224 -16.96 -14.80 10.03
C GLY A 224 -16.70 -15.53 8.70
N ILE A 225 -15.87 -14.96 7.81
CA ILE A 225 -15.48 -15.56 6.53
C ILE A 225 -14.19 -16.35 6.75
N SER A 226 -14.25 -17.66 6.63
CA SER A 226 -13.07 -18.52 6.74
C SER A 226 -12.12 -18.33 5.55
N TYR A 227 -10.86 -18.73 5.72
CA TYR A 227 -9.84 -18.60 4.66
C TYR A 227 -10.26 -19.32 3.35
N PRO A 228 -10.79 -20.54 3.36
CA PRO A 228 -11.31 -21.17 2.13
C PRO A 228 -12.46 -20.40 1.47
N GLU A 229 -13.42 -19.90 2.28
CA GLU A 229 -14.53 -19.09 1.77
C GLU A 229 -14.06 -17.77 1.17
N LEU A 230 -13.06 -17.11 1.78
CA LEU A 230 -12.44 -15.92 1.19
C LEU A 230 -11.81 -16.25 -0.16
N CYS A 231 -11.02 -17.30 -0.26
CA CYS A 231 -10.39 -17.71 -1.53
C CYS A 231 -11.45 -17.97 -2.62
N GLU A 232 -12.53 -18.68 -2.29
CA GLU A 232 -13.62 -18.93 -3.22
C GLU A 232 -14.34 -17.65 -3.63
N LEU A 233 -14.63 -16.75 -2.68
CA LEU A 233 -15.21 -15.44 -2.96
C LEU A 233 -14.39 -14.64 -3.96
N LEU A 234 -13.06 -14.55 -3.75
CA LEU A 234 -12.15 -13.80 -4.64
C LEU A 234 -12.10 -14.41 -6.05
N ILE A 235 -12.14 -15.74 -6.16
CA ILE A 235 -12.24 -16.44 -7.44
C ILE A 235 -13.56 -16.09 -8.14
N GLN A 236 -14.69 -16.22 -7.45
CA GLN A 236 -16.01 -15.92 -8.00
C GLN A 236 -16.14 -14.45 -8.45
N LEU A 237 -15.64 -13.49 -7.66
CA LEU A 237 -15.61 -12.08 -8.02
C LEU A 237 -14.83 -11.86 -9.33
N SER A 238 -13.68 -12.50 -9.44
CA SER A 238 -12.79 -12.36 -10.60
C SER A 238 -13.40 -12.97 -11.87
N LEU A 239 -14.06 -14.12 -11.75
CA LEU A 239 -14.73 -14.78 -12.87
C LEU A 239 -15.97 -14.01 -13.34
N ARG A 240 -16.79 -13.47 -12.42
CA ARG A 240 -17.96 -12.65 -12.77
C ARG A 240 -17.60 -11.47 -13.67
N LYS A 241 -16.51 -10.80 -13.36
CA LYS A 241 -16.08 -9.61 -14.08
C LYS A 241 -15.53 -9.91 -15.46
N ARG A 242 -14.77 -11.00 -15.58
CA ARG A 242 -14.13 -11.43 -16.85
C ARG A 242 -15.07 -12.20 -17.77
N GLY A 243 -16.07 -12.92 -17.21
CA GLY A 243 -17.09 -13.62 -17.99
C GLY A 243 -18.12 -12.69 -18.67
N LYS A 244 -18.15 -11.39 -18.33
CA LYS A 244 -18.99 -10.41 -19.02
C LYS A 244 -18.34 -9.76 -20.26
N ASN A 245 -17.05 -10.02 -20.49
CA ASN A 245 -16.26 -9.47 -21.59
C ASN A 245 -15.74 -10.56 -22.56
N ALA A 246 -16.22 -11.81 -22.44
CA ALA A 246 -15.89 -12.90 -23.33
C ALA A 246 -17.02 -13.15 -24.34
#